data_bc7075955b60e7bd0220b708af487b11
#
_entry.id   bc7075955b60e7bd0220b708af487b11
#
_cell.length_a   1.000
_cell.length_b   1.000
_cell.length_c   1.000
_cell.angle_alpha   90.00
_cell.angle_beta   90.00
_cell.angle_gamma   90.00
#
_symmetry.space_group_name_H-M   'P 1'
#
loop_
_entity.id
_entity.type
_entity.pdbx_description
1 polymer ?
#
loop_
_entity_poly.entity_id
_entity_poly.type
_entity_poly.pdbx_seq_one_letter_code
_entity_poly.pdbx_strand_id
1 'polypeptide(L)'
;MTDLGPLTVFLGIEIRRNRQLRRLHISQQQYIQTILTRFGMSNAAIISTPANPHVHLTTLPADHTVDSINQERYQSAVGSLMYAMIGTRPDISFAVSAVSQYSTNPGPMHWTAVRRIFRYLSGTRTLGVHYGGGYCGGYTDADWGSGDDRKSIGGYVFMVNGAAVSWASKKQASVALSSTEVEYMS
;
A
#
# COMPACT_ATOMS: atom_id res chain seq x y z
N MET A 1 -6.19 -23.42 -30.77
CA MET A 1 -5.78 -22.84 -29.46
C MET A 1 -4.39 -23.36 -29.16
N THR A 2 -3.42 -22.50 -28.89
CA THR A 2 -2.03 -22.91 -28.59
C THR A 2 -1.85 -22.93 -27.07
N ASP A 3 -1.40 -24.05 -26.50
CA ASP A 3 -1.00 -24.10 -25.10
C ASP A 3 0.35 -23.39 -24.93
N LEU A 4 0.39 -22.35 -24.13
CA LEU A 4 1.60 -21.56 -23.85
C LEU A 4 2.36 -22.05 -22.59
N GLY A 5 1.89 -23.16 -22.01
CA GLY A 5 2.46 -23.72 -20.77
C GLY A 5 2.06 -22.98 -19.50
N PRO A 6 2.74 -23.24 -18.37
CA PRO A 6 2.42 -22.64 -17.09
C PRO A 6 2.63 -21.11 -17.08
N LEU A 7 1.67 -20.38 -16.55
CA LEU A 7 1.73 -18.94 -16.38
C LEU A 7 2.82 -18.57 -15.36
N THR A 8 3.80 -17.76 -15.76
CA THR A 8 4.91 -17.28 -14.93
C THR A 8 4.85 -15.80 -14.62
N VAL A 9 4.19 -15.02 -15.50
CA VAL A 9 3.98 -13.57 -15.32
C VAL A 9 2.60 -13.21 -15.86
N PHE A 10 1.86 -12.41 -15.11
CA PHE A 10 0.57 -11.86 -15.53
C PHE A 10 0.44 -10.41 -15.07
N LEU A 11 0.21 -9.50 -16.00
CA LEU A 11 0.11 -8.05 -15.73
C LEU A 11 1.27 -7.52 -14.85
N GLY A 12 2.51 -7.95 -15.10
CA GLY A 12 3.67 -7.54 -14.31
C GLY A 12 3.78 -8.18 -12.92
N ILE A 13 2.89 -9.11 -12.58
CA ILE A 13 2.95 -9.91 -11.36
C ILE A 13 3.65 -11.22 -11.68
N GLU A 14 4.71 -11.53 -10.96
CA GLU A 14 5.44 -12.79 -11.05
C GLU A 14 4.68 -13.90 -10.31
N ILE A 15 4.58 -15.06 -10.92
CA ILE A 15 3.83 -16.21 -10.41
C ILE A 15 4.76 -17.41 -10.30
N ARG A 16 4.97 -17.90 -9.09
CA ARG A 16 5.75 -19.12 -8.82
C ARG A 16 4.85 -20.15 -8.16
N ARG A 17 4.56 -21.24 -8.88
CA ARG A 17 3.67 -22.31 -8.41
C ARG A 17 4.43 -23.61 -8.22
N ASN A 18 4.27 -24.21 -7.04
CA ASN A 18 4.68 -25.59 -6.78
C ASN A 18 3.44 -26.44 -6.53
N ARG A 19 3.07 -27.30 -7.52
CA ARG A 19 1.87 -28.13 -7.47
C ARG A 19 2.00 -29.27 -6.43
N GLN A 20 3.19 -29.84 -6.28
CA GLN A 20 3.45 -30.93 -5.33
C GLN A 20 3.28 -30.47 -3.89
N LEU A 21 3.80 -29.28 -3.57
CA LEU A 21 3.68 -28.67 -2.25
C LEU A 21 2.38 -27.87 -2.07
N ARG A 22 1.52 -27.78 -3.09
CA ARG A 22 0.30 -26.95 -3.10
C ARG A 22 0.57 -25.50 -2.69
N ARG A 23 1.70 -24.94 -3.13
CA ARG A 23 2.12 -23.57 -2.83
C ARG A 23 2.06 -22.70 -4.06
N LEU A 24 1.63 -21.44 -3.84
CA LEU A 24 1.66 -20.39 -4.85
C LEU A 24 2.27 -19.14 -4.21
N HIS A 25 3.24 -18.55 -4.88
CA HIS A 25 3.80 -17.25 -4.54
C HIS A 25 3.56 -16.27 -5.68
N ILE A 26 3.01 -15.10 -5.36
CA ILE A 26 2.86 -13.98 -6.29
C ILE A 26 3.61 -12.77 -5.76
N SER A 27 4.37 -12.12 -6.62
CA SER A 27 5.19 -10.95 -6.27
C SER A 27 5.27 -9.94 -7.41
N GLN A 28 5.68 -8.72 -7.09
CA GLN A 28 5.95 -7.66 -8.06
C GLN A 28 7.41 -7.19 -7.96
N GLN A 29 8.35 -8.11 -7.72
CA GLN A 29 9.75 -7.76 -7.48
C GLN A 29 10.34 -6.91 -8.61
N GLN A 30 10.11 -7.30 -9.87
CA GLN A 30 10.61 -6.57 -11.04
C GLN A 30 9.96 -5.19 -11.16
N TYR A 31 8.66 -5.10 -10.92
CA TYR A 31 7.94 -3.82 -10.91
C TYR A 31 8.47 -2.88 -9.82
N ILE A 32 8.65 -3.39 -8.60
CA ILE A 32 9.20 -2.61 -7.48
C ILE A 32 10.60 -2.09 -7.84
N GLN A 33 11.46 -2.92 -8.46
CA GLN A 33 12.77 -2.47 -8.91
C GLN A 33 12.66 -1.34 -9.95
N THR A 34 11.72 -1.44 -10.88
CA THR A 34 11.49 -0.42 -11.92
C THR A 34 11.07 0.92 -11.32
N ILE A 35 10.12 0.93 -10.36
CA ILE A 35 9.70 2.18 -9.73
C ILE A 35 10.78 2.78 -8.83
N LEU A 36 11.56 1.96 -8.12
CA LEU A 36 12.70 2.44 -7.34
C LEU A 36 13.74 3.15 -8.24
N THR A 37 14.01 2.60 -9.39
CA THR A 37 14.92 3.22 -10.39
C THR A 37 14.33 4.51 -10.93
N ARG A 38 13.05 4.49 -11.33
CA ARG A 38 12.34 5.66 -11.88
C ARG A 38 12.34 6.86 -10.93
N PHE A 39 12.20 6.62 -9.63
CA PHE A 39 12.17 7.69 -8.62
C PHE A 39 13.53 7.96 -7.94
N GLY A 40 14.62 7.33 -8.42
CA GLY A 40 15.97 7.53 -7.88
C GLY A 40 16.17 6.96 -6.48
N MET A 41 15.41 5.91 -6.12
CA MET A 41 15.40 5.32 -4.78
C MET A 41 16.10 3.94 -4.70
N SER A 42 16.79 3.50 -5.76
CA SER A 42 17.44 2.17 -5.81
C SER A 42 18.47 1.94 -4.71
N ASN A 43 19.21 3.00 -4.32
CA ASN A 43 20.26 2.98 -3.31
C ASN A 43 19.85 3.68 -2.01
N ALA A 44 18.54 3.92 -1.80
CA ALA A 44 18.07 4.61 -0.62
C ALA A 44 18.26 3.74 0.64
N ALA A 45 18.63 4.39 1.74
CA ALA A 45 18.80 3.72 3.04
C ALA A 45 17.50 3.00 3.44
N ILE A 46 17.59 1.71 3.75
CA ILE A 46 16.47 0.84 4.08
C ILE A 46 15.88 1.21 5.44
N ILE A 47 14.57 1.06 5.56
CA ILE A 47 13.84 1.22 6.83
C ILE A 47 12.88 0.05 7.03
N SER A 48 12.51 -0.20 8.29
CA SER A 48 11.72 -1.37 8.70
C SER A 48 10.20 -1.18 8.55
N THR A 49 9.70 0.07 8.47
CA THR A 49 8.24 0.34 8.44
C THR A 49 7.89 1.33 7.33
N PRO A 50 6.77 1.13 6.60
CA PRO A 50 6.36 2.00 5.50
C PRO A 50 5.81 3.35 5.99
N ALA A 51 5.23 3.40 7.18
CA ALA A 51 4.74 4.63 7.82
C ALA A 51 5.55 4.94 9.09
N ASN A 52 5.57 6.21 9.49
CA ASN A 52 6.10 6.61 10.78
C ASN A 52 4.92 6.89 11.73
N PRO A 53 4.74 6.12 12.82
CA PRO A 53 3.60 6.28 13.72
C PRO A 53 3.60 7.61 14.47
N HIS A 54 4.75 8.30 14.52
CA HIS A 54 4.88 9.60 15.21
C HIS A 54 4.71 10.81 14.31
N VAL A 55 4.41 10.61 13.01
CA VAL A 55 4.23 11.70 12.06
C VAL A 55 2.79 11.71 11.56
N HIS A 56 2.04 12.71 11.97
CA HIS A 56 0.72 12.98 11.43
C HIS A 56 0.86 13.88 10.19
N LEU A 57 0.31 13.41 9.07
CA LEU A 57 0.25 14.20 7.84
C LEU A 57 -0.94 15.15 7.94
N THR A 58 -0.71 16.43 7.66
CA THR A 58 -1.74 17.48 7.72
C THR A 58 -1.89 18.16 6.37
N THR A 59 -3.06 18.71 6.10
CA THR A 59 -3.28 19.57 4.93
C THR A 59 -2.47 20.84 5.04
N LEU A 60 -1.94 21.28 3.91
CA LEU A 60 -1.23 22.55 3.84
C LEU A 60 -2.22 23.73 3.84
N PRO A 61 -1.79 24.92 4.30
CA PRO A 61 -2.59 26.13 4.22
C PRO A 61 -3.10 26.40 2.80
N ALA A 62 -4.26 27.07 2.68
CA ALA A 62 -4.92 27.30 1.39
C ALA A 62 -4.10 28.22 0.43
N ASP A 63 -3.21 29.03 0.97
CA ASP A 63 -2.29 29.90 0.23
C ASP A 63 -1.05 29.16 -0.29
N HIS A 64 -0.83 27.91 0.15
CA HIS A 64 0.28 27.10 -0.36
C HIS A 64 -0.05 26.62 -1.78
N THR A 65 0.70 27.11 -2.75
CA THR A 65 0.61 26.66 -4.14
C THR A 65 1.73 25.69 -4.46
N VAL A 66 1.38 24.54 -4.99
CA VAL A 66 2.34 23.55 -5.49
C VAL A 66 2.53 23.76 -6.98
N ASP A 67 3.77 23.77 -7.41
CA ASP A 67 4.11 23.72 -8.84
C ASP A 67 3.52 22.44 -9.49
N SER A 68 2.91 22.62 -10.67
CA SER A 68 2.24 21.53 -11.40
C SER A 68 3.16 20.32 -11.67
N ILE A 69 4.43 20.56 -11.96
CA ILE A 69 5.43 19.52 -12.21
C ILE A 69 5.65 18.67 -10.95
N ASN A 70 5.74 19.32 -9.79
CA ASN A 70 5.88 18.61 -8.52
C ASN A 70 4.62 17.85 -8.13
N GLN A 71 3.44 18.39 -8.43
CA GLN A 71 2.17 17.71 -8.23
C GLN A 71 2.04 16.46 -9.10
N GLU A 72 2.29 16.56 -10.41
CA GLU A 72 2.26 15.42 -11.33
C GLU A 72 3.25 14.32 -10.93
N ARG A 73 4.46 14.72 -10.52
CA ARG A 73 5.47 13.77 -10.03
C ARG A 73 5.01 13.05 -8.77
N TYR A 74 4.37 13.76 -7.84
CA TYR A 74 3.80 13.17 -6.63
C TYR A 74 2.69 12.16 -6.98
N GLN A 75 1.74 12.57 -7.81
CA GLN A 75 0.64 11.72 -8.27
C GLN A 75 1.16 10.46 -8.98
N SER A 76 2.19 10.61 -9.82
CA SER A 76 2.86 9.49 -10.48
C SER A 76 3.53 8.53 -9.48
N ALA A 77 4.14 9.06 -8.42
CA ALA A 77 4.76 8.25 -7.37
C ALA A 77 3.69 7.48 -6.58
N VAL A 78 2.64 8.18 -6.12
CA VAL A 78 1.52 7.57 -5.39
C VAL A 78 0.81 6.52 -6.25
N GLY A 79 0.52 6.81 -7.52
CA GLY A 79 -0.10 5.86 -8.44
C GLY A 79 0.74 4.58 -8.63
N SER A 80 2.08 4.74 -8.71
CA SER A 80 2.98 3.59 -8.78
C SER A 80 2.95 2.73 -7.50
N LEU A 81 2.88 3.37 -6.33
CA LEU A 81 2.75 2.68 -5.04
C LEU A 81 1.38 2.01 -4.89
N MET A 82 0.30 2.63 -5.39
CA MET A 82 -1.05 2.05 -5.39
C MET A 82 -1.10 0.74 -6.19
N TYR A 83 -0.44 0.69 -7.34
CA TYR A 83 -0.37 -0.55 -8.12
C TYR A 83 0.37 -1.67 -7.37
N ALA A 84 1.49 -1.37 -6.70
CA ALA A 84 2.17 -2.35 -5.86
C ALA A 84 1.29 -2.80 -4.69
N MET A 85 0.62 -1.87 -4.02
CA MET A 85 -0.29 -2.10 -2.91
C MET A 85 -1.42 -3.06 -3.29
N ILE A 86 -2.13 -2.77 -4.38
CA ILE A 86 -3.29 -3.56 -4.80
C ILE A 86 -2.87 -4.94 -5.33
N GLY A 87 -1.70 -5.04 -5.97
CA GLY A 87 -1.25 -6.27 -6.61
C GLY A 87 -0.78 -7.33 -5.63
N THR A 88 0.19 -7.02 -4.77
CA THR A 88 0.87 -8.04 -3.93
C THR A 88 1.38 -7.52 -2.60
N ARG A 89 1.15 -6.24 -2.24
CA ARG A 89 1.75 -5.61 -1.06
C ARG A 89 0.69 -5.01 -0.12
N PRO A 90 -0.11 -5.84 0.56
CA PRO A 90 -1.06 -5.37 1.58
C PRO A 90 -0.40 -4.59 2.72
N ASP A 91 0.84 -4.87 3.02
CA ASP A 91 1.64 -4.27 4.08
C ASP A 91 1.89 -2.75 3.93
N ILE A 92 1.79 -2.20 2.72
CA ILE A 92 1.88 -0.75 2.48
C ILE A 92 0.52 -0.06 2.37
N SER A 93 -0.60 -0.77 2.56
CA SER A 93 -1.95 -0.25 2.28
C SER A 93 -2.26 1.02 3.09
N PHE A 94 -2.01 1.01 4.39
CA PHE A 94 -2.20 2.16 5.25
C PHE A 94 -1.35 3.37 4.81
N ALA A 95 -0.05 3.14 4.60
CA ALA A 95 0.88 4.22 4.25
C ALA A 95 0.53 4.88 2.91
N VAL A 96 0.16 4.07 1.90
CA VAL A 96 -0.24 4.58 0.58
C VAL A 96 -1.57 5.32 0.65
N SER A 97 -2.56 4.79 1.38
CA SER A 97 -3.83 5.46 1.62
C SER A 97 -3.65 6.81 2.30
N ALA A 98 -2.75 6.89 3.29
CA ALA A 98 -2.45 8.15 3.98
C ALA A 98 -1.88 9.21 3.04
N VAL A 99 -0.86 8.88 2.24
CA VAL A 99 -0.24 9.87 1.33
C VAL A 99 -1.12 10.20 0.13
N SER A 100 -2.01 9.31 -0.29
CA SER A 100 -2.91 9.55 -1.43
C SER A 100 -3.91 10.70 -1.19
N GLN A 101 -4.25 10.99 0.06
CA GLN A 101 -5.15 12.07 0.45
C GLN A 101 -4.62 13.46 0.08
N TYR A 102 -3.31 13.60 -0.11
CA TYR A 102 -2.64 14.88 -0.39
C TYR A 102 -2.21 15.04 -1.85
N SER A 103 -2.78 14.25 -2.77
CA SER A 103 -2.40 14.25 -4.19
C SER A 103 -2.74 15.53 -4.96
N THR A 104 -3.66 16.35 -4.43
CA THR A 104 -4.04 17.64 -5.02
C THR A 104 -3.11 18.78 -4.60
N ASN A 105 -2.60 18.76 -3.37
CA ASN A 105 -1.71 19.80 -2.85
C ASN A 105 -0.60 19.18 -1.97
N PRO A 106 0.37 18.43 -2.55
CA PRO A 106 1.42 17.77 -1.80
C PRO A 106 2.51 18.74 -1.36
N GLY A 107 2.94 18.67 -0.09
CA GLY A 107 4.07 19.44 0.43
C GLY A 107 5.29 18.58 0.75
N PRO A 108 6.35 19.20 1.30
CA PRO A 108 7.61 18.50 1.61
C PRO A 108 7.43 17.33 2.58
N MET A 109 6.53 17.47 3.57
CA MET A 109 6.24 16.39 4.52
C MET A 109 5.58 15.19 3.84
N HIS A 110 4.67 15.40 2.90
CA HIS A 110 4.02 14.36 2.13
C HIS A 110 5.03 13.61 1.24
N TRP A 111 5.94 14.33 0.60
CA TRP A 111 7.06 13.75 -0.14
C TRP A 111 7.98 12.91 0.75
N THR A 112 8.25 13.36 1.97
CA THR A 112 9.05 12.60 2.94
C THR A 112 8.38 11.27 3.27
N ALA A 113 7.05 11.27 3.45
CA ALA A 113 6.28 10.05 3.68
C ALA A 113 6.29 9.11 2.45
N VAL A 114 6.13 9.62 1.24
CA VAL A 114 6.25 8.83 -0.01
C VAL A 114 7.64 8.21 -0.14
N ARG A 115 8.71 8.98 0.09
CA ARG A 115 10.09 8.47 0.07
C ARG A 115 10.31 7.39 1.13
N ARG A 116 9.65 7.49 2.28
CA ARG A 116 9.69 6.46 3.31
C ARG A 116 9.14 5.13 2.80
N ILE A 117 8.00 5.14 2.09
CA ILE A 117 7.43 3.92 1.49
C ILE A 117 8.40 3.30 0.49
N PHE A 118 9.04 4.11 -0.39
CA PHE A 118 10.05 3.59 -1.31
C PHE A 118 11.26 2.97 -0.60
N ARG A 119 11.74 3.58 0.48
CA ARG A 119 12.82 3.03 1.30
C ARG A 119 12.45 1.68 1.93
N TYR A 120 11.23 1.55 2.40
CA TYR A 120 10.70 0.28 2.89
C TYR A 120 10.64 -0.77 1.77
N LEU A 121 10.10 -0.42 0.60
CA LEU A 121 10.06 -1.29 -0.57
C LEU A 121 11.45 -1.70 -1.04
N SER A 122 12.44 -0.82 -0.94
CA SER A 122 13.83 -1.14 -1.28
C SER A 122 14.40 -2.27 -0.42
N GLY A 123 14.03 -2.33 0.86
CA GLY A 123 14.42 -3.42 1.77
C GLY A 123 13.57 -4.69 1.65
N THR A 124 12.40 -4.60 1.03
CA THR A 124 11.41 -5.68 1.00
C THR A 124 10.97 -6.05 -0.42
N ARG A 125 11.86 -5.90 -1.41
CA ARG A 125 11.55 -6.09 -2.85
C ARG A 125 11.00 -7.47 -3.19
N THR A 126 11.45 -8.49 -2.49
CA THR A 126 11.09 -9.89 -2.73
C THR A 126 9.83 -10.33 -2.00
N LEU A 127 9.28 -9.47 -1.13
CA LEU A 127 8.03 -9.80 -0.46
C LEU A 127 6.87 -9.84 -1.45
N GLY A 128 5.96 -10.78 -1.19
CA GLY A 128 4.76 -11.00 -1.97
C GLY A 128 3.76 -11.81 -1.15
N VAL A 129 2.73 -12.31 -1.80
CA VAL A 129 1.68 -13.11 -1.17
C VAL A 129 1.96 -14.59 -1.37
N HIS A 130 1.95 -15.38 -0.28
CA HIS A 130 2.27 -16.80 -0.26
C HIS A 130 1.06 -17.64 0.15
N TYR A 131 0.49 -18.39 -0.77
CA TYR A 131 -0.61 -19.33 -0.53
C TYR A 131 -0.07 -20.73 -0.24
N GLY A 132 -0.66 -21.42 0.73
CA GLY A 132 -0.26 -22.79 1.11
C GLY A 132 -0.37 -23.09 2.60
N GLY A 133 -0.94 -22.16 3.40
CA GLY A 133 -1.07 -22.30 4.86
C GLY A 133 -2.39 -22.91 5.34
N GLY A 134 -3.36 -23.16 4.46
CA GLY A 134 -4.64 -23.81 4.81
C GLY A 134 -5.66 -22.92 5.57
N TYR A 135 -5.25 -21.77 6.10
CA TYR A 135 -6.13 -20.87 6.85
C TYR A 135 -7.02 -20.04 5.92
N CYS A 136 -8.31 -19.93 6.29
CA CYS A 136 -9.28 -19.03 5.67
C CYS A 136 -9.98 -18.23 6.77
N GLY A 137 -10.01 -16.90 6.62
CA GLY A 137 -10.63 -16.01 7.60
C GLY A 137 -10.43 -14.54 7.25
N GLY A 138 -10.96 -13.65 8.07
CA GLY A 138 -10.83 -12.22 7.91
C GLY A 138 -10.50 -11.53 9.23
N TYR A 139 -9.89 -10.36 9.12
CA TYR A 139 -9.64 -9.45 10.22
C TYR A 139 -10.09 -8.07 9.79
N THR A 140 -10.74 -7.36 10.71
CA THR A 140 -11.09 -5.95 10.58
C THR A 140 -10.59 -5.20 11.79
N ASP A 141 -10.26 -3.95 11.61
CA ASP A 141 -9.81 -3.07 12.68
C ASP A 141 -10.09 -1.61 12.29
N ALA A 142 -10.27 -0.74 13.26
CA ALA A 142 -10.47 0.66 12.99
C ALA A 142 -9.81 1.56 14.04
N ASP A 143 -9.15 2.61 13.55
CA ASP A 143 -8.52 3.64 14.36
C ASP A 143 -9.51 4.81 14.57
N TRP A 144 -9.79 5.15 15.81
CA TRP A 144 -10.79 6.15 16.17
C TRP A 144 -10.23 7.58 16.09
N GLY A 145 -10.76 8.35 15.11
CA GLY A 145 -10.61 9.80 15.10
C GLY A 145 -9.19 10.35 14.98
N SER A 146 -8.28 9.62 14.33
CA SER A 146 -6.86 9.97 14.22
C SER A 146 -6.55 11.11 13.23
N GLY A 147 -7.50 11.52 12.40
CA GLY A 147 -7.32 12.59 11.41
C GLY A 147 -7.76 13.97 11.91
N ASP A 148 -7.25 15.05 11.29
CA ASP A 148 -7.62 16.46 11.58
C ASP A 148 -9.13 16.71 11.45
N ASP A 149 -9.83 15.94 10.61
CA ASP A 149 -11.28 15.99 10.41
C ASP A 149 -12.06 14.99 11.31
N ARG A 150 -11.39 14.38 12.30
CA ARG A 150 -11.94 13.42 13.26
C ARG A 150 -12.54 12.16 12.60
N LYS A 151 -12.28 11.92 11.33
CA LYS A 151 -12.70 10.70 10.64
C LYS A 151 -11.76 9.56 10.96
N SER A 152 -12.33 8.40 11.19
CA SER A 152 -11.61 7.17 11.48
C SER A 152 -11.07 6.50 10.22
N ILE A 153 -10.06 5.67 10.38
CA ILE A 153 -9.52 4.84 9.30
C ILE A 153 -9.88 3.40 9.62
N GLY A 154 -10.72 2.79 8.79
CA GLY A 154 -11.00 1.35 8.85
C GLY A 154 -10.06 0.57 7.97
N GLY A 155 -9.76 -0.67 8.36
CA GLY A 155 -8.96 -1.61 7.60
C GLY A 155 -9.52 -3.02 7.69
N TYR A 156 -9.39 -3.75 6.59
CA TYR A 156 -9.71 -5.18 6.61
C TYR A 156 -8.68 -5.98 5.79
N VAL A 157 -8.56 -7.24 6.12
CA VAL A 157 -7.85 -8.24 5.33
C VAL A 157 -8.61 -9.56 5.36
N PHE A 158 -8.95 -10.09 4.18
CA PHE A 158 -9.48 -11.43 4.02
C PHE A 158 -8.41 -12.37 3.48
N MET A 159 -8.30 -13.54 4.08
CA MET A 159 -7.28 -14.53 3.79
C MET A 159 -7.91 -15.84 3.29
N VAL A 160 -7.28 -16.42 2.27
CA VAL A 160 -7.61 -17.75 1.75
C VAL A 160 -6.32 -18.54 1.63
N ASN A 161 -6.32 -19.75 2.13
CA ASN A 161 -5.15 -20.65 2.09
C ASN A 161 -3.89 -20.03 2.71
N GLY A 162 -4.06 -19.27 3.79
CA GLY A 162 -2.97 -18.64 4.55
C GLY A 162 -2.45 -17.33 3.98
N ALA A 163 -3.09 -16.77 2.95
CA ALA A 163 -2.63 -15.53 2.32
C ALA A 163 -3.76 -14.54 2.03
N ALA A 164 -3.44 -13.25 2.01
CA ALA A 164 -4.39 -12.18 1.71
C ALA A 164 -4.89 -12.28 0.26
N VAL A 165 -6.22 -12.19 0.08
CA VAL A 165 -6.90 -12.15 -1.22
C VAL A 165 -7.67 -10.86 -1.44
N SER A 166 -8.05 -10.18 -0.35
CA SER A 166 -8.69 -8.87 -0.39
C SER A 166 -8.27 -8.08 0.85
N TRP A 167 -7.96 -6.81 0.66
CA TRP A 167 -7.55 -5.92 1.75
C TRP A 167 -7.84 -4.47 1.37
N ALA A 168 -8.07 -3.66 2.37
CA ALA A 168 -8.13 -2.21 2.23
C ALA A 168 -7.71 -1.53 3.53
N SER A 169 -7.27 -0.28 3.39
CA SER A 169 -7.20 0.69 4.46
C SER A 169 -7.83 1.98 3.92
N LYS A 170 -8.94 2.39 4.52
CA LYS A 170 -9.76 3.48 3.99
C LYS A 170 -10.28 4.38 5.10
N LYS A 171 -10.22 5.70 4.84
CA LYS A 171 -10.86 6.69 5.70
C LYS A 171 -12.38 6.57 5.61
N GLN A 172 -13.06 6.53 6.74
CA GLN A 172 -14.52 6.45 6.80
C GLN A 172 -15.16 7.75 6.28
N ALA A 173 -16.33 7.62 5.67
CA ALA A 173 -17.03 8.77 5.08
C ALA A 173 -17.65 9.68 6.17
N SER A 174 -18.11 9.09 7.28
CA SER A 174 -18.72 9.76 8.43
C SER A 174 -17.78 9.83 9.62
N VAL A 175 -18.07 10.74 10.54
CA VAL A 175 -17.43 10.79 11.87
C VAL A 175 -18.24 9.92 12.81
N ALA A 176 -17.62 8.91 13.39
CA ALA A 176 -18.24 8.04 14.37
C ALA A 176 -18.26 8.71 15.77
N LEU A 177 -19.32 8.49 16.52
CA LEU A 177 -19.52 9.07 17.86
C LEU A 177 -18.88 8.23 18.97
N SER A 178 -18.52 6.98 18.69
CA SER A 178 -17.89 6.07 19.65
C SER A 178 -16.92 5.11 18.97
N SER A 179 -16.01 4.52 19.74
CA SER A 179 -15.10 3.46 19.25
C SER A 179 -15.88 2.23 18.76
N THR A 180 -16.97 1.86 19.42
CA THR A 180 -17.83 0.74 19.00
C THR A 180 -18.46 0.96 17.62
N GLU A 181 -18.88 2.20 17.33
CA GLU A 181 -19.44 2.56 16.02
C GLU A 181 -18.37 2.49 14.92
N VAL A 182 -17.14 2.90 15.23
CA VAL A 182 -16.00 2.81 14.31
C VAL A 182 -15.71 1.37 13.92
N GLU A 183 -15.67 0.48 14.91
CA GLU A 183 -15.43 -0.95 14.68
C GLU A 183 -16.55 -1.60 13.86
N TYR A 184 -17.80 -1.21 14.10
CA TYR A 184 -18.94 -1.72 13.34
C TYR A 184 -18.92 -1.28 11.87
N MET A 185 -18.32 -0.11 11.56
CA MET A 185 -18.21 0.44 10.20
C MET A 185 -16.92 0.02 9.47
N SER A 186 -16.09 -0.80 10.08
CA SER A 186 -14.78 -1.23 9.59
C SER A 186 -14.80 -2.42 8.57
#